data_dbc3ef0cc2168d266dd1660ce6a61920
#
_entry.id   dbc3ef0cc2168d266dd1660ce6a61920
#
_cell.length_a   1.000
_cell.length_b   1.000
_cell.length_c   1.000
_cell.angle_alpha   90.00
_cell.angle_beta   90.00
_cell.angle_gamma   90.00
#
_symmetry.space_group_name_H-M   'P 1'
#
loop_
_entity.id
_entity.type
_entity.pdbx_description
1 polymer ?
#
loop_
_entity_poly.entity_id
_entity_poly.type
_entity_poly.pdbx_seq_one_letter_code
_entity_poly.pdbx_strand_id
1 'polypeptide(L)'
;MPPPPPTSAAATTPAPPTKPPLCPRQIAALVLNHPSSTLTAASARSLSASLLAAAPAPALPIPAPVANAVLKLLWHHAPRALLFFHALLRLPPGARELSPCTVDLALDLAARLRHPRQLTSSVLALFPRHGLAFTPRTFPILFERFAVSQRRPDLAVRLFLSLHRSHGVAQDLPLFNSLLDALVKSRHAGKAASLVRALERRFPPDAVTYNTLADGWCRVKDTSRALDILRLMVESGIAPTKATYNIILKGFFRSGQLQHAWDFFLQMKKRGITDENCKPDVVSYTTVLHGLGVSGQLDKARKVFDEMSKEGCVPSTATYNALIQVICKKGNVADAVAVFDEMIGKGYIPNVVTYTVLIRGLCHAAKIDRAMKLLERMKSEGCEPNVQTYNVLISYSFEEGEIEKALDLFERMSKGMECLPNQDTYNIIISAMFVRKRAEDMAVAASMVVDMVDRGYLPRRFMFNRVLNGLMLTGNQELSRELLRMQEKYARLRREIRL
;
A
#
# COMPACT_ATOMS: atom_id res chain seq x y z
N MET A 1 31.27 76.54 -16.04
CA MET A 1 30.03 75.87 -16.43
C MET A 1 30.02 74.51 -15.85
N PRO A 2 29.14 74.17 -14.94
CA PRO A 2 28.96 72.76 -14.45
C PRO A 2 28.16 71.96 -15.47
N PRO A 3 28.36 70.62 -15.56
CA PRO A 3 27.62 69.75 -16.46
C PRO A 3 26.16 69.53 -16.02
N PRO A 4 25.23 69.23 -16.95
CA PRO A 4 23.82 69.10 -16.66
C PRO A 4 23.49 67.85 -15.86
N PRO A 5 22.39 67.78 -15.10
CA PRO A 5 22.01 66.64 -14.29
C PRO A 5 21.51 65.47 -15.14
N PRO A 6 21.67 64.21 -14.65
CA PRO A 6 21.23 63.04 -15.41
C PRO A 6 19.70 62.95 -15.45
N THR A 7 19.20 62.69 -16.65
CA THR A 7 17.79 62.46 -16.97
C THR A 7 17.19 61.32 -16.18
N SER A 8 15.98 61.54 -15.73
CA SER A 8 15.10 60.68 -14.93
C SER A 8 15.08 59.23 -15.44
N ALA A 9 15.35 58.30 -14.53
CA ALA A 9 15.10 56.90 -14.71
C ALA A 9 13.59 56.61 -14.88
N ALA A 10 13.23 56.03 -15.98
CA ALA A 10 11.88 55.55 -16.23
C ALA A 10 11.49 54.55 -15.13
N ALA A 11 10.40 54.82 -14.43
CA ALA A 11 9.79 53.93 -13.47
C ALA A 11 9.37 52.63 -14.18
N THR A 12 10.10 51.56 -13.91
CA THR A 12 9.68 50.20 -14.26
C THR A 12 8.45 49.87 -13.41
N THR A 13 7.30 49.81 -14.05
CA THR A 13 6.08 49.27 -13.48
C THR A 13 6.36 47.84 -12.96
N PRO A 14 6.01 47.52 -11.70
CA PRO A 14 6.18 46.15 -11.19
C PRO A 14 5.32 45.22 -12.00
N ALA A 15 5.94 44.13 -12.50
CA ALA A 15 5.24 43.06 -13.17
C ALA A 15 4.09 42.55 -12.29
N PRO A 16 2.92 42.22 -12.87
CA PRO A 16 1.79 41.75 -12.09
C PRO A 16 2.20 40.44 -11.33
N PRO A 17 1.68 40.25 -10.09
CA PRO A 17 2.06 39.12 -9.26
C PRO A 17 1.76 37.82 -10.00
N THR A 18 2.80 37.09 -10.33
CA THR A 18 2.68 35.75 -10.94
C THR A 18 2.01 34.82 -9.95
N LYS A 19 0.87 34.24 -10.33
CA LYS A 19 0.21 33.21 -9.50
C LYS A 19 1.23 32.12 -9.16
N PRO A 20 1.22 31.61 -7.92
CA PRO A 20 2.14 30.52 -7.53
C PRO A 20 1.88 29.28 -8.39
N PRO A 21 2.91 28.46 -8.67
CA PRO A 21 2.76 27.25 -9.46
C PRO A 21 1.76 26.31 -8.79
N LEU A 22 0.96 25.60 -9.61
CA LEU A 22 -0.04 24.65 -9.11
C LEU A 22 0.61 23.57 -8.22
N CYS A 23 0.13 23.44 -7.01
CA CYS A 23 0.59 22.36 -6.13
C CYS A 23 0.04 20.99 -6.58
N PRO A 24 0.69 19.86 -6.24
CA PRO A 24 0.23 18.52 -6.63
C PRO A 24 -1.23 18.22 -6.23
N ARG A 25 -1.69 18.73 -5.09
CA ARG A 25 -3.07 18.58 -4.59
C ARG A 25 -4.08 19.29 -5.49
N GLN A 26 -3.78 20.50 -5.94
CA GLN A 26 -4.64 21.26 -6.86
C GLN A 26 -4.76 20.56 -8.22
N ILE A 27 -3.66 20.05 -8.76
CA ILE A 27 -3.66 19.27 -9.99
C ILE A 27 -4.48 17.99 -9.82
N ALA A 28 -4.29 17.26 -8.73
CA ALA A 28 -5.05 16.04 -8.44
C ALA A 28 -6.56 16.33 -8.33
N ALA A 29 -6.96 17.44 -7.69
CA ALA A 29 -8.35 17.88 -7.61
C ALA A 29 -8.94 18.19 -8.99
N LEU A 30 -8.20 18.89 -9.86
CA LEU A 30 -8.61 19.14 -11.25
C LEU A 30 -8.84 17.84 -12.02
N VAL A 31 -7.97 16.86 -11.85
CA VAL A 31 -8.11 15.53 -12.49
C VAL A 31 -9.31 14.77 -11.95
N LEU A 32 -9.54 14.80 -10.65
CA LEU A 32 -10.67 14.13 -10.00
C LEU A 32 -12.02 14.77 -10.39
N ASN A 33 -12.06 16.08 -10.57
CA ASN A 33 -13.27 16.83 -10.94
C ASN A 33 -13.48 16.90 -12.48
N HIS A 34 -12.55 16.36 -13.27
CA HIS A 34 -12.72 16.35 -14.72
C HIS A 34 -13.95 15.52 -15.13
N PRO A 35 -14.83 16.03 -16.03
CA PRO A 35 -16.11 15.39 -16.34
C PRO A 35 -15.97 14.00 -16.99
N SER A 36 -14.83 13.73 -17.64
CA SER A 36 -14.58 12.42 -18.27
C SER A 36 -13.59 11.60 -17.46
N SER A 37 -14.00 10.37 -17.10
CA SER A 37 -13.12 9.34 -16.51
C SER A 37 -12.60 8.33 -17.54
N THR A 38 -13.04 8.42 -18.80
CA THR A 38 -12.67 7.49 -19.88
C THR A 38 -11.28 7.79 -20.44
N LEU A 39 -10.49 6.73 -20.66
CA LEU A 39 -9.11 6.83 -21.16
C LEU A 39 -9.13 7.00 -22.71
N THR A 40 -9.66 8.12 -23.20
CA THR A 40 -9.72 8.43 -24.63
C THR A 40 -8.77 9.56 -25.01
N ALA A 41 -8.42 9.62 -26.28
CA ALA A 41 -7.60 10.71 -26.81
C ALA A 41 -8.28 12.08 -26.68
N ALA A 42 -9.62 12.13 -26.76
CA ALA A 42 -10.41 13.35 -26.57
C ALA A 42 -10.38 13.82 -25.11
N SER A 43 -10.60 12.91 -24.17
CA SER A 43 -10.54 13.22 -22.71
C SER A 43 -9.15 13.71 -22.29
N ALA A 44 -8.09 13.09 -22.82
CA ALA A 44 -6.73 13.53 -22.54
C ALA A 44 -6.42 14.91 -23.13
N ARG A 45 -6.96 15.25 -24.31
CA ARG A 45 -6.85 16.61 -24.89
C ARG A 45 -7.62 17.65 -24.05
N SER A 46 -8.84 17.33 -23.65
CA SER A 46 -9.64 18.19 -22.78
C SER A 46 -8.94 18.47 -21.45
N LEU A 47 -8.41 17.44 -20.80
CA LEU A 47 -7.68 17.61 -19.54
C LEU A 47 -6.37 18.40 -19.73
N SER A 48 -5.62 18.18 -20.83
CA SER A 48 -4.40 18.95 -21.09
C SER A 48 -4.69 20.45 -21.30
N ALA A 49 -5.80 20.79 -21.98
CA ALA A 49 -6.26 22.16 -22.13
C ALA A 49 -6.65 22.79 -20.76
N SER A 50 -7.34 22.04 -19.92
CA SER A 50 -7.69 22.49 -18.55
C SER A 50 -6.46 22.72 -17.67
N LEU A 51 -5.44 21.87 -17.78
CA LEU A 51 -4.17 22.04 -17.06
C LEU A 51 -3.40 23.27 -17.52
N LEU A 52 -3.36 23.55 -18.84
CA LEU A 52 -2.74 24.76 -19.40
C LEU A 52 -3.50 26.02 -19.00
N ALA A 53 -4.84 25.99 -18.99
CA ALA A 53 -5.66 27.13 -18.58
C ALA A 53 -5.53 27.44 -17.08
N ALA A 54 -5.29 26.45 -16.25
CA ALA A 54 -5.08 26.60 -14.82
C ALA A 54 -3.66 27.04 -14.46
N ALA A 55 -2.68 26.83 -15.35
CA ALA A 55 -1.29 27.23 -15.13
C ALA A 55 -1.12 28.73 -15.30
N PRO A 56 -0.32 29.42 -14.45
CA PRO A 56 0.02 30.84 -14.67
C PRO A 56 0.86 30.99 -15.94
N ALA A 57 0.66 32.08 -16.65
CA ALA A 57 1.48 32.44 -17.82
C ALA A 57 2.76 33.20 -17.39
N PRO A 58 3.97 32.92 -17.98
CA PRO A 58 4.25 31.84 -18.91
C PRO A 58 4.21 30.47 -18.23
N ALA A 59 3.62 29.48 -18.91
CA ALA A 59 3.42 28.13 -18.35
C ALA A 59 4.74 27.52 -17.89
N LEU A 60 4.96 27.51 -16.57
CA LEU A 60 6.06 26.78 -15.97
C LEU A 60 5.87 25.27 -16.27
N PRO A 61 6.93 24.54 -16.64
CA PRO A 61 6.82 23.11 -16.87
C PRO A 61 6.31 22.43 -15.59
N ILE A 62 5.45 21.42 -15.75
CA ILE A 62 5.11 20.53 -14.65
C ILE A 62 6.36 19.67 -14.38
N PRO A 63 7.09 19.92 -13.27
CA PRO A 63 8.33 19.20 -12.96
C PRO A 63 8.02 17.71 -12.71
N ALA A 64 8.98 16.83 -13.01
CA ALA A 64 8.84 15.40 -12.75
C ALA A 64 8.46 15.06 -11.29
N PRO A 65 9.01 15.70 -10.25
CA PRO A 65 8.59 15.48 -8.86
C PRO A 65 7.11 15.79 -8.61
N VAL A 66 6.58 16.88 -9.21
CA VAL A 66 5.17 17.26 -9.11
C VAL A 66 4.28 16.23 -9.82
N ALA A 67 4.64 15.83 -11.05
CA ALA A 67 3.92 14.78 -11.78
C ALA A 67 3.89 13.47 -11.00
N ASN A 68 5.02 13.07 -10.40
CA ASN A 68 5.12 11.87 -9.56
C ASN A 68 4.24 11.97 -8.31
N ALA A 69 4.19 13.13 -7.66
CA ALA A 69 3.33 13.37 -6.51
C ALA A 69 1.85 13.28 -6.88
N VAL A 70 1.44 13.85 -8.02
CA VAL A 70 0.07 13.75 -8.54
C VAL A 70 -0.32 12.29 -8.82
N LEU A 71 0.55 11.53 -9.51
CA LEU A 71 0.30 10.10 -9.79
C LEU A 71 0.17 9.28 -8.49
N LYS A 72 0.95 9.60 -7.46
CA LYS A 72 0.84 8.96 -6.14
C LYS A 72 -0.45 9.36 -5.41
N LEU A 73 -0.87 10.62 -5.45
CA LEU A 73 -2.15 11.05 -4.89
C LEU A 73 -3.33 10.37 -5.57
N LEU A 74 -3.26 10.18 -6.88
CA LEU A 74 -4.28 9.49 -7.68
C LEU A 74 -4.11 7.96 -7.72
N TRP A 75 -3.27 7.39 -6.86
CA TRP A 75 -2.90 5.97 -6.87
C TRP A 75 -4.08 5.00 -6.83
N HIS A 76 -5.12 5.34 -6.09
CA HIS A 76 -6.35 4.54 -5.99
C HIS A 76 -7.33 4.78 -7.14
N HIS A 77 -7.09 5.79 -7.98
CA HIS A 77 -7.91 6.15 -9.13
C HIS A 77 -7.15 5.92 -10.44
N ALA A 78 -6.71 4.68 -10.68
CA ALA A 78 -5.83 4.33 -11.80
C ALA A 78 -6.29 4.85 -13.19
N PRO A 79 -7.59 4.82 -13.58
CA PRO A 79 -8.02 5.38 -14.87
C PRO A 79 -7.78 6.90 -14.95
N ARG A 80 -8.06 7.64 -13.87
CA ARG A 80 -7.86 9.09 -13.81
C ARG A 80 -6.38 9.46 -13.74
N ALA A 81 -5.59 8.69 -13.02
CA ALA A 81 -4.14 8.86 -12.96
C ALA A 81 -3.50 8.64 -14.34
N LEU A 82 -3.93 7.63 -15.08
CA LEU A 82 -3.48 7.41 -16.47
C LEU A 82 -4.00 8.47 -17.43
N LEU A 83 -5.22 8.96 -17.23
CA LEU A 83 -5.74 10.09 -18.01
C LEU A 83 -4.85 11.33 -17.81
N PHE A 84 -4.48 11.63 -16.56
CA PHE A 84 -3.51 12.69 -16.27
C PHE A 84 -2.16 12.43 -16.94
N PHE A 85 -1.62 11.22 -16.87
CA PHE A 85 -0.37 10.88 -17.54
C PHE A 85 -0.46 11.07 -19.06
N HIS A 86 -1.55 10.63 -19.71
CA HIS A 86 -1.78 10.87 -21.13
C HIS A 86 -1.99 12.34 -21.46
N ALA A 87 -2.63 13.13 -20.59
CA ALA A 87 -2.73 14.58 -20.73
C ALA A 87 -1.35 15.24 -20.62
N LEU A 88 -0.53 14.80 -19.66
CA LEU A 88 0.86 15.26 -19.49
C LEU A 88 1.68 15.01 -20.78
N LEU A 89 1.55 13.83 -21.40
CA LEU A 89 2.23 13.51 -22.66
C LEU A 89 1.83 14.42 -23.83
N ARG A 90 0.68 15.09 -23.77
CA ARG A 90 0.17 16.01 -24.78
C ARG A 90 0.55 17.46 -24.57
N LEU A 91 1.04 17.80 -23.40
CA LEU A 91 1.59 19.13 -23.15
C LEU A 91 2.82 19.36 -24.03
N PRO A 92 3.07 20.60 -24.49
CA PRO A 92 4.26 20.93 -25.26
C PRO A 92 5.54 20.55 -24.47
N PRO A 93 6.64 20.20 -25.15
CA PRO A 93 7.86 19.76 -24.48
C PRO A 93 8.38 20.72 -23.41
N GLY A 94 8.21 22.03 -23.59
CA GLY A 94 8.60 23.06 -22.61
C GLY A 94 7.66 23.16 -21.40
N ALA A 95 6.47 22.55 -21.43
CA ALA A 95 5.48 22.60 -20.34
C ALA A 95 5.45 21.31 -19.49
N ARG A 96 6.32 20.34 -19.74
CA ARG A 96 6.40 19.07 -19.02
C ARG A 96 7.82 18.59 -18.89
N GLU A 97 8.05 17.86 -17.80
CA GLU A 97 9.26 17.09 -17.60
C GLU A 97 8.89 15.63 -17.33
N LEU A 98 9.48 14.70 -18.09
CA LEU A 98 9.31 13.27 -17.94
C LEU A 98 10.56 12.67 -17.33
N SER A 99 10.41 11.92 -16.24
CA SER A 99 11.46 11.11 -15.68
C SER A 99 11.17 9.62 -15.85
N PRO A 100 12.19 8.74 -15.83
CA PRO A 100 11.96 7.28 -15.83
C PRO A 100 11.00 6.85 -14.72
N CYS A 101 11.09 7.46 -13.53
CA CYS A 101 10.19 7.18 -12.40
C CYS A 101 8.72 7.55 -12.70
N THR A 102 8.47 8.63 -13.46
CA THR A 102 7.11 9.01 -13.86
C THR A 102 6.50 7.95 -14.78
N VAL A 103 7.32 7.42 -15.70
CA VAL A 103 6.89 6.36 -16.64
C VAL A 103 6.66 5.04 -15.88
N ASP A 104 7.52 4.69 -14.90
CA ASP A 104 7.33 3.51 -14.05
C ASP A 104 6.05 3.57 -13.21
N LEU A 105 5.69 4.73 -12.66
CA LEU A 105 4.43 4.93 -11.96
C LEU A 105 3.24 4.75 -12.91
N ALA A 106 3.31 5.30 -14.12
CA ALA A 106 2.28 5.12 -15.13
C ALA A 106 2.18 3.66 -15.59
N LEU A 107 3.31 2.95 -15.68
CA LEU A 107 3.38 1.53 -16.02
C LEU A 107 2.67 0.67 -14.96
N ASP A 108 2.91 0.95 -13.69
CA ASP A 108 2.25 0.26 -12.59
C ASP A 108 0.74 0.48 -12.60
N LEU A 109 0.29 1.72 -12.83
CA LEU A 109 -1.13 2.05 -12.97
C LEU A 109 -1.76 1.35 -14.19
N ALA A 110 -1.08 1.34 -15.34
CA ALA A 110 -1.54 0.68 -16.56
C ALA A 110 -1.71 -0.84 -16.37
N ALA A 111 -0.80 -1.45 -15.63
CA ALA A 111 -0.83 -2.89 -15.35
C ALA A 111 -1.99 -3.33 -14.43
N ARG A 112 -2.67 -2.39 -13.77
CA ARG A 112 -3.87 -2.63 -12.94
C ARG A 112 -5.17 -2.66 -13.75
N LEU A 113 -5.18 -2.14 -14.97
CA LEU A 113 -6.39 -1.97 -15.77
C LEU A 113 -6.76 -3.23 -16.56
N ARG A 114 -7.95 -3.20 -17.20
CA ARG A 114 -8.54 -4.36 -17.88
C ARG A 114 -7.70 -4.91 -19.05
N HIS A 115 -7.02 -4.03 -19.81
CA HIS A 115 -6.19 -4.39 -20.94
C HIS A 115 -4.70 -4.10 -20.68
N PRO A 116 -4.11 -4.77 -19.65
CA PRO A 116 -2.79 -4.40 -19.17
C PRO A 116 -1.69 -4.61 -20.22
N ARG A 117 -1.83 -5.60 -21.10
CA ARG A 117 -0.80 -5.89 -22.12
C ARG A 117 -0.66 -4.74 -23.12
N GLN A 118 -1.77 -4.24 -23.69
CA GLN A 118 -1.75 -3.14 -24.65
C GLN A 118 -1.28 -1.84 -23.99
N LEU A 119 -1.83 -1.54 -22.80
CA LEU A 119 -1.46 -0.34 -22.04
C LEU A 119 -0.01 -0.36 -21.58
N THR A 120 0.47 -1.49 -21.05
CA THR A 120 1.86 -1.60 -20.63
C THR A 120 2.84 -1.55 -21.80
N SER A 121 2.50 -2.18 -22.94
CA SER A 121 3.31 -2.08 -24.15
C SER A 121 3.39 -0.65 -24.67
N SER A 122 2.28 0.09 -24.65
CA SER A 122 2.25 1.50 -25.06
C SER A 122 3.09 2.38 -24.14
N VAL A 123 3.04 2.14 -22.81
CA VAL A 123 3.83 2.89 -21.82
C VAL A 123 5.31 2.52 -21.92
N LEU A 124 5.66 1.24 -22.10
CA LEU A 124 7.05 0.80 -22.30
C LEU A 124 7.69 1.43 -23.54
N ALA A 125 6.92 1.60 -24.63
CA ALA A 125 7.40 2.25 -25.85
C ALA A 125 7.76 3.74 -25.65
N LEU A 126 7.38 4.37 -24.54
CA LEU A 126 7.75 5.76 -24.23
C LEU A 126 9.21 5.89 -23.81
N PHE A 127 9.81 4.86 -23.19
CA PHE A 127 11.21 4.92 -22.78
C PHE A 127 12.14 5.23 -23.98
N PRO A 128 12.16 4.42 -25.06
CA PRO A 128 13.00 4.72 -26.21
C PRO A 128 12.55 5.98 -26.98
N ARG A 129 11.21 6.27 -27.04
CA ARG A 129 10.70 7.46 -27.73
C ARG A 129 11.15 8.77 -27.09
N HIS A 130 11.38 8.79 -25.79
CA HIS A 130 11.82 9.97 -25.05
C HIS A 130 13.29 9.89 -24.61
N GLY A 131 14.06 8.92 -25.11
CA GLY A 131 15.47 8.74 -24.75
C GLY A 131 15.68 8.38 -23.27
N LEU A 132 14.67 7.79 -22.62
CA LEU A 132 14.72 7.42 -21.22
C LEU A 132 15.30 6.00 -21.07
N ALA A 133 16.16 5.79 -20.08
CA ALA A 133 16.64 4.47 -19.72
C ALA A 133 15.63 3.75 -18.82
N PHE A 134 15.55 2.41 -18.96
CA PHE A 134 14.78 1.60 -18.02
C PHE A 134 15.40 1.67 -16.62
N THR A 135 14.57 1.78 -15.61
CA THR A 135 15.04 1.73 -14.22
C THR A 135 15.15 0.27 -13.75
N PRO A 136 15.91 -0.01 -12.67
CA PRO A 136 15.93 -1.34 -12.06
C PRO A 136 14.53 -1.81 -11.57
N ARG A 137 13.55 -0.89 -11.47
CA ARG A 137 12.17 -1.17 -11.02
C ARG A 137 11.20 -1.45 -12.17
N THR A 138 11.49 -1.04 -13.40
CA THR A 138 10.56 -1.12 -14.53
C THR A 138 10.01 -2.55 -14.73
N PHE A 139 10.86 -3.54 -14.85
CA PHE A 139 10.42 -4.91 -15.09
C PHE A 139 9.94 -5.64 -13.82
N PRO A 140 10.55 -5.49 -12.64
CA PRO A 140 10.00 -5.98 -11.39
C PRO A 140 8.55 -5.56 -11.13
N ILE A 141 8.17 -4.32 -11.43
CA ILE A 141 6.77 -3.85 -11.36
C ILE A 141 5.87 -4.73 -12.23
N LEU A 142 6.27 -5.01 -13.47
CA LEU A 142 5.48 -5.84 -14.39
C LEU A 142 5.40 -7.29 -13.93
N PHE A 143 6.50 -7.88 -13.44
CA PHE A 143 6.49 -9.23 -12.91
C PHE A 143 5.50 -9.35 -11.74
N GLU A 144 5.54 -8.43 -10.79
CA GLU A 144 4.63 -8.42 -9.66
C GLU A 144 3.17 -8.24 -10.09
N ARG A 145 2.89 -7.30 -11.02
CA ARG A 145 1.53 -7.07 -11.50
C ARG A 145 0.98 -8.24 -12.29
N PHE A 146 1.77 -8.86 -13.16
CA PHE A 146 1.32 -10.01 -13.93
C PHE A 146 1.14 -11.25 -13.05
N ALA A 147 2.08 -11.55 -12.17
CA ALA A 147 2.01 -12.72 -11.31
C ALA A 147 0.97 -12.57 -10.20
N VAL A 148 1.00 -11.47 -9.43
CA VAL A 148 0.18 -11.29 -8.22
C VAL A 148 -1.19 -10.70 -8.56
N SER A 149 -1.23 -9.52 -9.20
CA SER A 149 -2.50 -8.81 -9.41
C SER A 149 -3.38 -9.46 -10.47
N GLN A 150 -2.78 -9.94 -11.57
CA GLN A 150 -3.52 -10.59 -12.66
C GLN A 150 -3.62 -12.10 -12.51
N ARG A 151 -2.93 -12.69 -11.54
CA ARG A 151 -2.85 -14.14 -11.33
C ARG A 151 -2.39 -14.91 -12.58
N ARG A 152 -1.48 -14.32 -13.35
CA ARG A 152 -0.93 -14.88 -14.58
C ARG A 152 0.59 -14.99 -14.52
N PRO A 153 1.15 -15.87 -13.71
CA PRO A 153 2.59 -16.03 -13.54
C PRO A 153 3.32 -16.38 -14.85
N ASP A 154 2.64 -17.07 -15.76
CA ASP A 154 3.21 -17.43 -17.05
C ASP A 154 3.57 -16.21 -17.92
N LEU A 155 2.82 -15.10 -17.76
CA LEU A 155 3.13 -13.86 -18.47
C LEU A 155 4.39 -13.19 -17.93
N ALA A 156 4.61 -13.23 -16.62
CA ALA A 156 5.82 -12.70 -16.00
C ALA A 156 7.06 -13.49 -16.49
N VAL A 157 6.96 -14.83 -16.53
CA VAL A 157 8.04 -15.68 -17.03
C VAL A 157 8.31 -15.42 -18.52
N ARG A 158 7.27 -15.35 -19.35
CA ARG A 158 7.42 -15.06 -20.79
C ARG A 158 8.05 -13.69 -21.02
N LEU A 159 7.64 -12.67 -20.28
CA LEU A 159 8.24 -11.36 -20.35
C LEU A 159 9.73 -11.43 -20.03
N PHE A 160 10.11 -12.05 -18.90
CA PHE A 160 11.51 -12.20 -18.52
C PHE A 160 12.33 -12.88 -19.63
N LEU A 161 11.85 -14.01 -20.18
CA LEU A 161 12.56 -14.75 -21.23
C LEU A 161 12.70 -13.96 -22.54
N SER A 162 11.78 -13.02 -22.83
CA SER A 162 11.81 -12.21 -24.04
C SER A 162 12.53 -10.86 -23.90
N LEU A 163 12.94 -10.45 -22.69
CA LEU A 163 13.49 -9.12 -22.40
C LEU A 163 14.64 -8.71 -23.31
N HIS A 164 15.61 -9.60 -23.50
CA HIS A 164 16.75 -9.30 -24.35
C HIS A 164 16.36 -9.05 -25.80
N ARG A 165 15.45 -9.87 -26.34
CA ARG A 165 15.01 -9.77 -27.75
C ARG A 165 14.06 -8.59 -27.97
N SER A 166 13.16 -8.33 -27.01
CA SER A 166 12.10 -7.33 -27.19
C SER A 166 12.46 -5.93 -26.74
N HIS A 167 13.36 -5.79 -25.78
CA HIS A 167 13.69 -4.52 -25.14
C HIS A 167 15.19 -4.24 -25.04
N GLY A 168 16.07 -5.14 -25.51
CA GLY A 168 17.52 -4.98 -25.43
C GLY A 168 18.08 -5.03 -24.00
N VAL A 169 17.28 -5.47 -23.02
CA VAL A 169 17.66 -5.47 -21.60
C VAL A 169 18.37 -6.77 -21.26
N ALA A 170 19.57 -6.65 -20.69
CA ALA A 170 20.31 -7.80 -20.19
C ALA A 170 19.57 -8.45 -19.02
N GLN A 171 19.51 -9.78 -19.06
CA GLN A 171 18.96 -10.56 -17.97
C GLN A 171 20.10 -10.88 -16.99
N ASP A 172 20.01 -10.36 -15.80
CA ASP A 172 20.94 -10.59 -14.71
C ASP A 172 20.29 -11.34 -13.54
N LEU A 173 21.10 -11.76 -12.56
CA LEU A 173 20.62 -12.49 -11.39
C LEU A 173 19.69 -11.64 -10.50
N PRO A 174 19.92 -10.34 -10.25
CA PRO A 174 18.98 -9.49 -9.51
C PRO A 174 17.59 -9.43 -10.16
N LEU A 175 17.52 -9.30 -11.48
CA LEU A 175 16.27 -9.27 -12.21
C LEU A 175 15.57 -10.65 -12.18
N PHE A 176 16.35 -11.73 -12.27
CA PHE A 176 15.85 -13.09 -12.11
C PHE A 176 15.27 -13.30 -10.69
N ASN A 177 15.98 -12.87 -9.65
CA ASN A 177 15.49 -12.93 -8.27
C ASN A 177 14.20 -12.11 -8.08
N SER A 178 14.05 -10.98 -8.77
CA SER A 178 12.80 -10.20 -8.78
C SER A 178 11.62 -10.94 -9.41
N LEU A 179 11.86 -11.72 -10.48
CA LEU A 179 10.85 -12.60 -11.06
C LEU A 179 10.46 -13.70 -10.08
N LEU A 180 11.44 -14.34 -9.44
CA LEU A 180 11.19 -15.39 -8.44
C LEU A 180 10.36 -14.85 -7.27
N ASP A 181 10.68 -13.66 -6.76
CA ASP A 181 9.91 -12.98 -5.70
C ASP A 181 8.44 -12.75 -6.12
N ALA A 182 8.21 -12.31 -7.36
CA ALA A 182 6.85 -12.16 -7.89
C ALA A 182 6.09 -13.49 -7.98
N LEU A 183 6.75 -14.58 -8.40
CA LEU A 183 6.17 -15.93 -8.44
C LEU A 183 5.85 -16.44 -7.03
N VAL A 184 6.74 -16.23 -6.09
CA VAL A 184 6.58 -16.62 -4.69
C VAL A 184 5.43 -15.84 -4.03
N LYS A 185 5.36 -14.52 -4.21
CA LYS A 185 4.24 -13.67 -3.74
C LYS A 185 2.90 -14.12 -4.30
N SER A 186 2.87 -14.65 -5.52
CA SER A 186 1.66 -15.20 -6.15
C SER A 186 1.36 -16.66 -5.75
N ARG A 187 2.07 -17.21 -4.76
CA ARG A 187 1.96 -18.60 -4.25
C ARG A 187 2.32 -19.69 -5.25
N HIS A 188 3.21 -19.39 -6.20
CA HIS A 188 3.70 -20.35 -7.19
C HIS A 188 5.15 -20.80 -6.88
N ALA A 189 5.44 -21.17 -5.62
CA ALA A 189 6.75 -21.61 -5.16
C ALA A 189 7.32 -22.78 -5.99
N GLY A 190 6.47 -23.74 -6.39
CA GLY A 190 6.89 -24.87 -7.23
C GLY A 190 7.37 -24.43 -8.62
N LYS A 191 6.71 -23.44 -9.26
CA LYS A 191 7.17 -22.87 -10.54
C LYS A 191 8.49 -22.12 -10.38
N ALA A 192 8.65 -21.35 -9.30
CA ALA A 192 9.89 -20.67 -9.00
C ALA A 192 11.06 -21.67 -8.85
N ALA A 193 10.87 -22.74 -8.07
CA ALA A 193 11.87 -23.78 -7.89
C ALA A 193 12.22 -24.51 -9.19
N SER A 194 11.22 -24.81 -10.04
CA SER A 194 11.46 -25.43 -11.35
C SER A 194 12.24 -24.49 -12.28
N LEU A 195 11.97 -23.19 -12.23
CA LEU A 195 12.64 -22.20 -13.05
C LEU A 195 14.11 -22.02 -12.62
N VAL A 196 14.39 -22.02 -11.30
CA VAL A 196 15.76 -21.98 -10.78
C VAL A 196 16.56 -23.19 -11.30
N ARG A 197 16.02 -24.41 -11.17
CA ARG A 197 16.68 -25.64 -11.69
C ARG A 197 16.91 -25.58 -13.21
N ALA A 198 15.95 -25.08 -13.98
CA ALA A 198 16.08 -24.97 -15.43
C ALA A 198 17.11 -23.97 -15.90
N LEU A 199 17.36 -22.93 -15.12
CA LEU A 199 18.25 -21.81 -15.48
C LEU A 199 19.51 -21.72 -14.61
N GLU A 200 19.79 -22.71 -13.77
CA GLU A 200 20.91 -22.75 -12.82
C GLU A 200 22.26 -22.47 -13.48
N ARG A 201 22.50 -23.07 -14.67
CA ARG A 201 23.74 -22.83 -15.43
C ARG A 201 23.89 -21.38 -15.90
N ARG A 202 22.79 -20.69 -16.13
CA ARG A 202 22.78 -19.31 -16.62
C ARG A 202 22.78 -18.30 -15.50
N PHE A 203 22.07 -18.59 -14.42
CA PHE A 203 21.92 -17.79 -13.22
C PHE A 203 22.23 -18.68 -12.00
N PRO A 204 23.50 -18.81 -11.63
CA PRO A 204 23.87 -19.57 -10.44
C PRO A 204 23.13 -19.02 -9.21
N PRO A 205 22.41 -19.85 -8.46
CA PRO A 205 21.66 -19.39 -7.28
C PRO A 205 22.60 -18.78 -6.24
N ASP A 206 22.16 -17.66 -5.65
CA ASP A 206 22.80 -17.00 -4.53
C ASP A 206 21.97 -17.11 -3.25
N ALA A 207 22.46 -16.52 -2.16
CA ALA A 207 21.72 -16.49 -0.89
C ALA A 207 20.32 -15.87 -1.02
N VAL A 208 20.15 -14.87 -1.90
CA VAL A 208 18.85 -14.22 -2.16
C VAL A 208 17.92 -15.17 -2.88
N THR A 209 18.42 -15.93 -3.85
CA THR A 209 17.65 -16.95 -4.57
C THR A 209 17.09 -18.01 -3.62
N TYR A 210 17.96 -18.59 -2.76
CA TYR A 210 17.53 -19.60 -1.78
C TYR A 210 16.57 -19.05 -0.75
N ASN A 211 16.82 -17.83 -0.23
CA ASN A 211 15.93 -17.16 0.71
C ASN A 211 14.55 -16.89 0.08
N THR A 212 14.50 -16.49 -1.18
CA THR A 212 13.25 -16.27 -1.92
C THR A 212 12.47 -17.57 -2.07
N LEU A 213 13.12 -18.68 -2.42
CA LEU A 213 12.49 -20.00 -2.52
C LEU A 213 11.98 -20.49 -1.16
N ALA A 214 12.77 -20.33 -0.09
CA ALA A 214 12.38 -20.70 1.27
C ALA A 214 11.14 -19.90 1.74
N ASP A 215 11.10 -18.55 1.53
CA ASP A 215 9.91 -17.74 1.83
C ASP A 215 8.71 -18.20 1.00
N GLY A 216 8.94 -18.63 -0.25
CA GLY A 216 7.91 -19.18 -1.11
C GLY A 216 7.23 -20.42 -0.53
N TRP A 217 8.00 -21.37 -0.08
CA TRP A 217 7.47 -22.58 0.55
C TRP A 217 6.81 -22.27 1.90
N CYS A 218 7.37 -21.36 2.69
CA CYS A 218 6.75 -20.87 3.93
C CYS A 218 5.40 -20.17 3.68
N ARG A 219 5.24 -19.44 2.58
CA ARG A 219 3.96 -18.80 2.20
C ARG A 219 2.86 -19.78 1.82
N VAL A 220 3.22 -20.92 1.22
CA VAL A 220 2.28 -21.98 0.93
C VAL A 220 2.12 -22.98 2.09
N LYS A 221 2.74 -22.69 3.24
CA LYS A 221 2.73 -23.48 4.48
C LYS A 221 3.42 -24.83 4.37
N ASP A 222 4.29 -25.01 3.41
CA ASP A 222 5.11 -26.23 3.25
C ASP A 222 6.50 -25.98 3.87
N THR A 223 6.56 -26.08 5.19
CA THR A 223 7.79 -25.85 5.96
C THR A 223 8.82 -26.94 5.77
N SER A 224 8.40 -28.16 5.40
CA SER A 224 9.29 -29.27 5.09
C SER A 224 10.20 -28.93 3.90
N ARG A 225 9.59 -28.49 2.79
CA ARG A 225 10.36 -28.05 1.62
C ARG A 225 11.19 -26.80 1.89
N ALA A 226 10.74 -25.91 2.77
CA ALA A 226 11.56 -24.76 3.17
C ALA A 226 12.84 -25.21 3.90
N LEU A 227 12.78 -26.24 4.75
CA LEU A 227 13.95 -26.84 5.37
C LEU A 227 14.85 -27.56 4.35
N ASP A 228 14.27 -28.21 3.32
CA ASP A 228 15.05 -28.83 2.26
C ASP A 228 15.84 -27.77 1.46
N ILE A 229 15.25 -26.58 1.23
CA ILE A 229 15.97 -25.45 0.63
C ILE A 229 17.14 -24.98 1.52
N LEU A 230 16.97 -24.96 2.85
CA LEU A 230 18.07 -24.63 3.76
C LEU A 230 19.22 -25.66 3.67
N ARG A 231 18.88 -26.97 3.59
CA ARG A 231 19.87 -28.03 3.41
C ARG A 231 20.61 -27.88 2.08
N LEU A 232 19.85 -27.68 0.98
CA LEU A 232 20.41 -27.49 -0.35
C LEU A 232 21.35 -26.28 -0.41
N MET A 233 21.01 -25.18 0.27
CA MET A 233 21.84 -23.97 0.37
C MET A 233 23.20 -24.31 1.02
N VAL A 234 23.20 -25.08 2.11
CA VAL A 234 24.42 -25.50 2.80
C VAL A 234 25.24 -26.47 1.94
N GLU A 235 24.59 -27.45 1.30
CA GLU A 235 25.21 -28.42 0.38
C GLU A 235 25.86 -27.73 -0.84
N SER A 236 25.29 -26.62 -1.30
CA SER A 236 25.83 -25.78 -2.37
C SER A 236 26.97 -24.87 -1.91
N GLY A 237 27.42 -24.97 -0.65
CA GLY A 237 28.50 -24.15 -0.11
C GLY A 237 28.12 -22.70 0.21
N ILE A 238 26.82 -22.38 0.20
CA ILE A 238 26.31 -21.02 0.51
C ILE A 238 25.90 -20.99 1.97
N ALA A 239 26.57 -20.15 2.77
CA ALA A 239 26.29 -20.03 4.20
C ALA A 239 24.91 -19.39 4.45
N PRO A 240 24.01 -20.03 5.24
CA PRO A 240 22.78 -19.41 5.68
C PRO A 240 23.05 -18.15 6.51
N THR A 241 22.18 -17.17 6.35
CA THR A 241 22.25 -15.89 7.06
C THR A 241 21.15 -15.81 8.13
N LYS A 242 21.24 -14.82 9.04
CA LYS A 242 20.15 -14.51 10.01
C LYS A 242 18.80 -14.36 9.30
N ALA A 243 18.77 -13.77 8.09
CA ALA A 243 17.58 -13.66 7.27
C ALA A 243 17.01 -15.03 6.87
N THR A 244 17.86 -16.01 6.52
CA THR A 244 17.43 -17.37 6.17
C THR A 244 16.71 -18.03 7.35
N TYR A 245 17.29 -17.98 8.54
CA TYR A 245 16.69 -18.53 9.75
C TYR A 245 15.38 -17.84 10.12
N ASN A 246 15.33 -16.51 10.01
CA ASN A 246 14.12 -15.72 10.28
C ASN A 246 12.96 -16.04 9.31
N ILE A 247 13.25 -16.30 8.04
CA ILE A 247 12.26 -16.73 7.05
C ILE A 247 11.62 -18.07 7.47
N ILE A 248 12.43 -19.04 7.85
CA ILE A 248 11.95 -20.36 8.26
C ILE A 248 11.17 -20.29 9.57
N LEU A 249 11.69 -19.54 10.56
CA LEU A 249 11.01 -19.31 11.84
C LEU A 249 9.62 -18.69 11.62
N LYS A 250 9.53 -17.66 10.77
CA LYS A 250 8.27 -17.04 10.36
C LYS A 250 7.36 -18.01 9.62
N GLY A 251 7.93 -18.92 8.84
CA GLY A 251 7.20 -19.98 8.14
C GLY A 251 6.51 -20.95 9.09
N PHE A 252 7.19 -21.40 10.14
CA PHE A 252 6.61 -22.25 11.18
C PHE A 252 5.43 -21.57 11.89
N PHE A 253 5.58 -20.30 12.29
CA PHE A 253 4.48 -19.57 12.92
C PHE A 253 3.29 -19.36 11.96
N ARG A 254 3.53 -19.08 10.68
CA ARG A 254 2.46 -18.96 9.66
C ARG A 254 1.72 -20.26 9.40
N SER A 255 2.39 -21.39 9.50
CA SER A 255 1.77 -22.71 9.34
C SER A 255 1.08 -23.22 10.61
N GLY A 256 1.18 -22.49 11.71
CA GLY A 256 0.62 -22.88 13.01
C GLY A 256 1.43 -23.94 13.76
N GLN A 257 2.65 -24.24 13.30
CA GLN A 257 3.55 -25.23 13.91
C GLN A 257 4.35 -24.60 15.07
N LEU A 258 3.66 -24.26 16.13
CA LEU A 258 4.21 -23.51 17.25
C LEU A 258 5.36 -24.20 17.97
N GLN A 259 5.23 -25.53 18.18
CA GLN A 259 6.28 -26.30 18.83
C GLN A 259 7.55 -26.34 17.99
N HIS A 260 7.42 -26.61 16.68
CA HIS A 260 8.56 -26.59 15.76
C HIS A 260 9.21 -25.22 15.67
N ALA A 261 8.41 -24.13 15.67
CA ALA A 261 8.95 -22.76 15.71
C ALA A 261 9.77 -22.51 16.96
N TRP A 262 9.27 -22.97 18.12
CA TRP A 262 9.96 -22.82 19.39
C TRP A 262 11.26 -23.63 19.43
N ASP A 263 11.20 -24.90 19.05
CA ASP A 263 12.37 -25.79 19.01
C ASP A 263 13.43 -25.25 18.04
N PHE A 264 13.00 -24.75 16.89
CA PHE A 264 13.90 -24.12 15.93
C PHE A 264 14.57 -22.85 16.48
N PHE A 265 13.82 -22.00 17.18
CA PHE A 265 14.36 -20.83 17.87
C PHE A 265 15.39 -21.20 18.96
N LEU A 266 15.10 -22.24 19.76
CA LEU A 266 16.06 -22.75 20.75
C LEU A 266 17.32 -23.33 20.10
N GLN A 267 17.19 -24.01 18.95
CA GLN A 267 18.35 -24.47 18.16
C GLN A 267 19.17 -23.29 17.63
N MET A 268 18.52 -22.22 17.15
CA MET A 268 19.22 -21.00 16.74
C MET A 268 20.04 -20.43 17.90
N LYS A 269 19.48 -20.33 19.09
CA LYS A 269 20.20 -19.88 20.31
C LYS A 269 21.41 -20.75 20.63
N LYS A 270 21.22 -22.08 20.63
CA LYS A 270 22.29 -23.03 20.92
C LYS A 270 23.42 -22.96 19.90
N ARG A 271 23.08 -22.90 18.59
CA ARG A 271 24.08 -22.77 17.53
C ARG A 271 24.72 -21.38 17.48
N GLY A 272 24.01 -20.35 17.85
CA GLY A 272 24.47 -18.96 17.90
C GLY A 272 25.61 -18.71 18.89
N ILE A 273 25.92 -19.68 19.77
CA ILE A 273 27.09 -19.64 20.64
C ILE A 273 28.39 -19.84 19.82
N THR A 274 28.33 -20.68 18.80
CA THR A 274 29.49 -21.04 17.94
C THR A 274 29.44 -20.39 16.58
N ASP A 275 28.26 -20.04 16.07
CA ASP A 275 28.05 -19.43 14.75
C ASP A 275 27.20 -18.16 14.87
N GLU A 276 27.83 -17.00 14.72
CA GLU A 276 27.18 -15.69 14.81
C GLU A 276 26.04 -15.52 13.79
N ASN A 277 26.07 -16.23 12.64
CA ASN A 277 24.99 -16.18 11.65
C ASN A 277 23.72 -16.90 12.13
N CYS A 278 23.84 -17.82 13.07
CA CYS A 278 22.70 -18.50 13.69
C CYS A 278 22.15 -17.75 14.90
N LYS A 279 22.88 -16.80 15.49
CA LYS A 279 22.48 -16.08 16.69
C LYS A 279 21.20 -15.27 16.44
N PRO A 280 20.14 -15.46 17.26
CA PRO A 280 18.93 -14.69 17.15
C PRO A 280 19.18 -13.18 17.22
N ASP A 281 18.54 -12.45 16.36
CA ASP A 281 18.57 -10.98 16.28
C ASP A 281 17.20 -10.37 16.68
N VAL A 282 17.12 -9.05 16.65
CA VAL A 282 15.88 -8.29 16.92
C VAL A 282 14.70 -8.81 16.11
N VAL A 283 14.94 -9.22 14.83
CA VAL A 283 13.89 -9.74 13.95
C VAL A 283 13.44 -11.13 14.38
N SER A 284 14.38 -12.00 14.82
CA SER A 284 14.08 -13.33 15.37
C SER A 284 13.18 -13.22 16.59
N TYR A 285 13.59 -12.41 17.59
CA TYR A 285 12.81 -12.19 18.81
C TYR A 285 11.43 -11.59 18.52
N THR A 286 11.35 -10.55 17.66
CA THR A 286 10.07 -9.94 17.26
C THR A 286 9.16 -10.95 16.56
N THR A 287 9.72 -11.84 15.74
CA THR A 287 8.95 -12.89 15.04
C THR A 287 8.38 -13.90 16.04
N VAL A 288 9.18 -14.31 17.05
CA VAL A 288 8.72 -15.20 18.12
C VAL A 288 7.63 -14.53 18.96
N LEU A 289 7.82 -13.28 19.37
CA LEU A 289 6.82 -12.51 20.11
C LEU A 289 5.50 -12.43 19.35
N HIS A 290 5.54 -12.08 18.07
CA HIS A 290 4.36 -12.03 17.22
C HIS A 290 3.66 -13.39 17.11
N GLY A 291 4.43 -14.46 16.92
CA GLY A 291 3.93 -15.83 16.82
C GLY A 291 3.27 -16.31 18.11
N LEU A 292 3.91 -16.07 19.27
CA LEU A 292 3.35 -16.34 20.58
C LEU A 292 2.07 -15.53 20.83
N GLY A 293 2.03 -14.29 20.33
CA GLY A 293 0.84 -13.44 20.40
C GLY A 293 -0.33 -13.97 19.57
N VAL A 294 -0.07 -14.51 18.39
CA VAL A 294 -1.13 -15.15 17.57
C VAL A 294 -1.71 -16.37 18.31
N SER A 295 -0.87 -17.14 18.99
CA SER A 295 -1.27 -18.33 19.77
C SER A 295 -1.75 -18.04 21.19
N GLY A 296 -1.78 -16.78 21.61
CA GLY A 296 -2.29 -16.37 22.92
C GLY A 296 -1.42 -16.73 24.10
N GLN A 297 -0.11 -17.01 23.91
CA GLN A 297 0.83 -17.40 24.97
C GLN A 297 1.53 -16.15 25.56
N LEU A 298 0.76 -15.31 26.31
CA LEU A 298 1.25 -14.04 26.84
C LEU A 298 2.46 -14.21 27.79
N ASP A 299 2.39 -15.18 28.71
CA ASP A 299 3.45 -15.37 29.71
C ASP A 299 4.79 -15.74 29.07
N LYS A 300 4.76 -16.57 28.02
CA LYS A 300 5.95 -16.89 27.25
C LYS A 300 6.45 -15.68 26.48
N ALA A 301 5.54 -14.89 25.91
CA ALA A 301 5.93 -13.67 25.17
C ALA A 301 6.64 -12.67 26.09
N ARG A 302 6.15 -12.44 27.31
CA ARG A 302 6.84 -11.58 28.30
C ARG A 302 8.23 -12.11 28.64
N LYS A 303 8.36 -13.41 28.95
CA LYS A 303 9.66 -14.04 29.22
C LYS A 303 10.65 -13.85 28.06
N VAL A 304 10.21 -14.02 26.82
CA VAL A 304 11.03 -13.83 25.62
C VAL A 304 11.46 -12.37 25.45
N PHE A 305 10.58 -11.42 25.78
CA PHE A 305 10.91 -10.01 25.73
C PHE A 305 11.97 -9.62 26.76
N ASP A 306 11.82 -10.11 28.01
CA ASP A 306 12.79 -9.88 29.08
C ASP A 306 14.15 -10.55 28.79
N GLU A 307 14.11 -11.76 28.22
CA GLU A 307 15.29 -12.50 27.80
C GLU A 307 16.08 -11.79 26.73
N MET A 308 15.38 -11.24 25.71
CA MET A 308 15.97 -10.44 24.63
C MET A 308 16.85 -9.32 25.17
N SER A 309 16.35 -8.59 26.18
CA SER A 309 17.09 -7.50 26.83
C SER A 309 18.29 -8.00 27.61
N LYS A 310 18.18 -9.14 28.30
CA LYS A 310 19.28 -9.76 29.05
C LYS A 310 20.41 -10.29 28.18
N GLU A 311 20.08 -10.74 26.96
CA GLU A 311 21.08 -11.21 25.98
C GLU A 311 21.72 -10.05 25.18
N GLY A 312 21.47 -8.79 25.57
CA GLY A 312 22.04 -7.61 24.93
C GLY A 312 21.41 -7.25 23.60
N CYS A 313 20.27 -7.88 23.26
CA CYS A 313 19.52 -7.57 22.06
C CYS A 313 18.52 -6.45 22.35
N VAL A 314 18.83 -5.22 21.93
CA VAL A 314 18.01 -4.04 22.20
C VAL A 314 16.66 -4.13 21.47
N PRO A 315 15.52 -4.07 22.18
CA PRO A 315 14.21 -4.06 21.54
C PRO A 315 14.05 -2.91 20.55
N SER A 316 13.27 -3.12 19.52
CA SER A 316 12.88 -2.07 18.55
C SER A 316 11.44 -1.60 18.79
N THR A 317 11.04 -0.48 18.17
CA THR A 317 9.62 -0.06 18.12
C THR A 317 8.71 -1.21 17.65
N ALA A 318 9.16 -2.02 16.66
CA ALA A 318 8.40 -3.18 16.19
C ALA A 318 8.26 -4.28 17.27
N THR A 319 9.28 -4.46 18.10
CA THR A 319 9.25 -5.42 19.23
C THR A 319 8.23 -5.00 20.29
N TYR A 320 8.23 -3.72 20.68
CA TYR A 320 7.21 -3.16 21.58
C TYR A 320 5.80 -3.29 20.98
N ASN A 321 5.62 -2.97 19.71
CA ASN A 321 4.34 -3.13 19.02
C ASN A 321 3.84 -4.58 19.05
N ALA A 322 4.73 -5.55 18.84
CA ALA A 322 4.38 -6.97 18.94
C ALA A 322 3.93 -7.34 20.37
N LEU A 323 4.65 -6.90 21.40
CA LEU A 323 4.29 -7.17 22.81
C LEU A 323 2.95 -6.51 23.17
N ILE A 324 2.75 -5.22 22.85
CA ILE A 324 1.48 -4.50 23.07
C ILE A 324 0.33 -5.23 22.38
N GLN A 325 0.52 -5.68 21.14
CA GLN A 325 -0.50 -6.43 20.38
C GLN A 325 -0.88 -7.74 21.08
N VAL A 326 0.10 -8.47 21.61
CA VAL A 326 -0.13 -9.72 22.37
C VAL A 326 -0.98 -9.46 23.60
N ILE A 327 -0.61 -8.45 24.39
CA ILE A 327 -1.28 -8.07 25.61
C ILE A 327 -2.73 -7.61 25.32
N CYS A 328 -2.93 -6.78 24.29
CA CYS A 328 -4.25 -6.33 23.87
C CYS A 328 -5.17 -7.50 23.46
N LYS A 329 -4.65 -8.50 22.75
CA LYS A 329 -5.42 -9.69 22.36
C LYS A 329 -5.93 -10.52 23.55
N LYS A 330 -5.23 -10.47 24.68
CA LYS A 330 -5.68 -11.11 25.93
C LYS A 330 -6.66 -10.27 26.75
N GLY A 331 -7.02 -9.08 26.26
CA GLY A 331 -7.94 -8.16 26.93
C GLY A 331 -7.30 -7.36 28.08
N ASN A 332 -6.02 -7.54 28.35
CA ASN A 332 -5.33 -6.82 29.43
C ASN A 332 -4.81 -5.47 28.95
N VAL A 333 -5.73 -4.54 28.71
CA VAL A 333 -5.39 -3.22 28.14
C VAL A 333 -4.62 -2.34 29.13
N ALA A 334 -4.77 -2.56 30.45
CA ALA A 334 -4.01 -1.80 31.46
C ALA A 334 -2.51 -2.09 31.32
N ASP A 335 -2.12 -3.35 31.20
CA ASP A 335 -0.73 -3.75 30.98
C ASP A 335 -0.23 -3.28 29.60
N ALA A 336 -1.08 -3.25 28.57
CA ALA A 336 -0.70 -2.73 27.27
C ALA A 336 -0.34 -1.24 27.30
N VAL A 337 -1.11 -0.45 28.08
CA VAL A 337 -0.80 0.97 28.34
C VAL A 337 0.49 1.11 29.15
N ALA A 338 0.70 0.28 30.16
CA ALA A 338 1.94 0.31 30.95
C ALA A 338 3.18 0.04 30.09
N VAL A 339 3.11 -0.94 29.16
CA VAL A 339 4.20 -1.22 28.19
C VAL A 339 4.39 -0.08 27.19
N PHE A 340 3.30 0.59 26.79
CA PHE A 340 3.37 1.78 25.94
C PHE A 340 4.07 2.94 26.66
N ASP A 341 3.74 3.19 27.94
CA ASP A 341 4.38 4.22 28.74
C ASP A 341 5.85 3.86 29.04
N GLU A 342 6.17 2.59 29.29
CA GLU A 342 7.54 2.08 29.42
C GLU A 342 8.36 2.35 28.14
N MET A 343 7.77 2.10 26.95
CA MET A 343 8.38 2.38 25.66
C MET A 343 8.80 3.85 25.54
N ILE A 344 7.89 4.77 25.91
CA ILE A 344 8.15 6.22 25.87
C ILE A 344 9.22 6.60 26.91
N GLY A 345 9.10 6.07 28.14
CA GLY A 345 10.07 6.34 29.22
C GLY A 345 11.50 5.89 28.88
N LYS A 346 11.65 4.88 28.01
CA LYS A 346 12.94 4.43 27.48
C LYS A 346 13.41 5.21 26.25
N GLY A 347 12.69 6.25 25.82
CA GLY A 347 13.05 7.11 24.69
C GLY A 347 12.64 6.57 23.31
N TYR A 348 11.84 5.50 23.23
CA TYR A 348 11.31 5.05 21.95
C TYR A 348 10.12 5.90 21.51
N ILE A 349 10.15 6.35 20.26
CA ILE A 349 9.06 7.16 19.68
C ILE A 349 7.96 6.23 19.15
N PRO A 350 6.72 6.32 19.67
CA PRO A 350 5.58 5.60 19.13
C PRO A 350 5.30 6.01 17.69
N ASN A 351 4.97 5.06 16.85
CA ASN A 351 4.60 5.31 15.46
C ASN A 351 3.10 5.01 15.22
N VAL A 352 2.62 5.27 14.01
CA VAL A 352 1.22 5.01 13.61
C VAL A 352 0.76 3.61 13.96
N VAL A 353 1.65 2.60 13.83
CA VAL A 353 1.33 1.19 14.16
C VAL A 353 1.14 1.03 15.67
N THR A 354 2.01 1.65 16.49
CA THR A 354 1.92 1.60 17.95
C THR A 354 0.56 2.13 18.43
N TYR A 355 0.20 3.34 17.98
CA TYR A 355 -1.09 3.95 18.32
C TYR A 355 -2.27 3.11 17.81
N THR A 356 -2.24 2.65 16.56
CA THR A 356 -3.34 1.86 15.98
C THR A 356 -3.55 0.54 16.72
N VAL A 357 -2.48 -0.14 17.15
CA VAL A 357 -2.56 -1.39 17.92
C VAL A 357 -3.20 -1.14 19.27
N LEU A 358 -2.79 -0.08 19.99
CA LEU A 358 -3.31 0.25 21.30
C LEU A 358 -4.77 0.75 21.22
N ILE A 359 -5.10 1.61 20.23
CA ILE A 359 -6.47 2.04 19.94
C ILE A 359 -7.36 0.81 19.71
N ARG A 360 -6.93 -0.15 18.88
CA ARG A 360 -7.67 -1.40 18.65
C ARG A 360 -7.87 -2.19 19.93
N GLY A 361 -6.84 -2.29 20.79
CA GLY A 361 -6.93 -2.96 22.09
C GLY A 361 -7.95 -2.28 23.01
N LEU A 362 -7.96 -0.95 23.08
CA LEU A 362 -8.93 -0.17 23.84
C LEU A 362 -10.37 -0.37 23.33
N CYS A 363 -10.56 -0.38 22.01
CA CYS A 363 -11.84 -0.67 21.38
C CYS A 363 -12.34 -2.09 21.74
N HIS A 364 -11.51 -3.12 21.58
CA HIS A 364 -11.88 -4.49 21.98
C HIS A 364 -12.24 -4.63 23.47
N ALA A 365 -11.73 -3.74 24.34
CA ALA A 365 -12.08 -3.69 25.75
C ALA A 365 -13.28 -2.74 26.03
N ALA A 366 -14.04 -2.36 25.00
CA ALA A 366 -15.18 -1.42 25.09
C ALA A 366 -14.84 -0.07 25.73
N LYS A 367 -13.57 0.40 25.60
CA LYS A 367 -13.09 1.67 26.17
C LYS A 367 -12.93 2.73 25.07
N ILE A 368 -13.99 2.97 24.31
CA ILE A 368 -13.93 3.81 23.09
C ILE A 368 -13.53 5.26 23.41
N ASP A 369 -13.96 5.80 24.55
CA ASP A 369 -13.59 7.19 24.96
C ASP A 369 -12.10 7.32 25.22
N ARG A 370 -11.46 6.27 25.77
CA ARG A 370 -9.99 6.25 25.93
C ARG A 370 -9.29 6.12 24.56
N ALA A 371 -9.87 5.35 23.65
CA ALA A 371 -9.35 5.23 22.28
C ALA A 371 -9.42 6.58 21.53
N MET A 372 -10.50 7.34 21.72
CA MET A 372 -10.65 8.68 21.15
C MET A 372 -9.63 9.68 21.74
N LYS A 373 -9.42 9.66 23.07
CA LYS A 373 -8.36 10.48 23.71
C LYS A 373 -6.98 10.13 23.18
N LEU A 374 -6.74 8.84 22.91
CA LEU A 374 -5.46 8.38 22.35
C LEU A 374 -5.29 8.83 20.89
N LEU A 375 -6.37 8.91 20.11
CA LEU A 375 -6.35 9.48 18.75
C LEU A 375 -5.95 10.97 18.77
N GLU A 376 -6.52 11.75 19.69
CA GLU A 376 -6.16 13.17 19.80
C GLU A 376 -4.71 13.34 20.30
N ARG A 377 -4.25 12.51 21.25
CA ARG A 377 -2.84 12.49 21.67
C ARG A 377 -1.91 12.16 20.50
N MET A 378 -2.25 11.16 19.67
CA MET A 378 -1.50 10.81 18.48
C MET A 378 -1.29 12.02 17.56
N LYS A 379 -2.34 12.81 17.32
CA LYS A 379 -2.27 14.03 16.51
C LYS A 379 -1.42 15.13 17.16
N SER A 380 -1.62 15.36 18.46
CA SER A 380 -0.85 16.40 19.19
C SER A 380 0.65 16.11 19.25
N GLU A 381 1.04 14.83 19.19
CA GLU A 381 2.43 14.40 19.11
C GLU A 381 2.99 14.37 17.67
N GLY A 382 2.22 14.90 16.68
CA GLY A 382 2.64 14.97 15.26
C GLY A 382 2.61 13.63 14.52
N CYS A 383 1.98 12.60 15.09
CA CYS A 383 1.81 11.30 14.46
C CYS A 383 0.45 11.25 13.76
N GLU A 384 0.43 11.47 12.43
CA GLU A 384 -0.80 11.53 11.64
C GLU A 384 -1.52 10.17 11.58
N PRO A 385 -2.80 10.09 11.98
CA PRO A 385 -3.61 8.87 11.85
C PRO A 385 -3.78 8.46 10.39
N ASN A 386 -3.65 7.18 10.12
CA ASN A 386 -3.90 6.61 8.79
C ASN A 386 -5.33 6.06 8.65
N VAL A 387 -5.70 5.66 7.43
CA VAL A 387 -7.01 5.06 7.11
C VAL A 387 -7.33 3.88 8.04
N GLN A 388 -6.33 3.08 8.41
CA GLN A 388 -6.54 1.92 9.27
C GLN A 388 -6.92 2.32 10.70
N THR A 389 -6.33 3.40 11.23
CA THR A 389 -6.66 3.95 12.55
C THR A 389 -8.12 4.40 12.60
N TYR A 390 -8.56 5.17 11.59
CA TYR A 390 -9.96 5.60 11.48
C TYR A 390 -10.91 4.42 11.28
N ASN A 391 -10.57 3.46 10.41
CA ASN A 391 -11.42 2.29 10.16
C ASN A 391 -11.65 1.44 11.42
N VAL A 392 -10.64 1.31 12.28
CA VAL A 392 -10.79 0.64 13.57
C VAL A 392 -11.82 1.37 14.45
N LEU A 393 -11.67 2.69 14.62
CA LEU A 393 -12.58 3.48 15.45
C LEU A 393 -14.01 3.49 14.90
N ILE A 394 -14.16 3.69 13.59
CA ILE A 394 -15.47 3.68 12.91
C ILE A 394 -16.16 2.32 13.10
N SER A 395 -15.44 1.20 12.89
CA SER A 395 -16.00 -0.14 13.05
C SER A 395 -16.54 -0.37 14.46
N TYR A 396 -15.73 -0.04 15.46
CA TYR A 396 -16.13 -0.24 16.86
C TYR A 396 -17.18 0.75 17.35
N SER A 397 -17.22 1.99 16.84
CA SER A 397 -18.32 2.90 17.13
C SER A 397 -19.65 2.35 16.64
N PHE A 398 -19.67 1.68 15.48
CA PHE A 398 -20.87 0.99 15.00
C PHE A 398 -21.21 -0.26 15.82
N GLU A 399 -20.24 -1.03 16.25
CA GLU A 399 -20.45 -2.23 17.10
C GLU A 399 -21.06 -1.87 18.45
N GLU A 400 -20.66 -0.74 19.05
CA GLU A 400 -21.23 -0.18 20.28
C GLU A 400 -22.57 0.57 20.07
N GLY A 401 -23.01 0.72 18.83
CA GLY A 401 -24.25 1.42 18.48
C GLY A 401 -24.16 2.95 18.43
N GLU A 402 -22.95 3.50 18.54
CA GLU A 402 -22.67 4.94 18.52
C GLU A 402 -22.51 5.47 17.08
N ILE A 403 -23.62 5.52 16.33
CA ILE A 403 -23.62 5.85 14.91
C ILE A 403 -23.14 7.26 14.64
N GLU A 404 -23.61 8.22 15.43
CA GLU A 404 -23.25 9.64 15.25
C GLU A 404 -21.75 9.84 15.37
N LYS A 405 -21.11 9.18 16.36
CA LYS A 405 -19.63 9.22 16.49
C LYS A 405 -18.93 8.56 15.31
N ALA A 406 -19.45 7.45 14.79
CA ALA A 406 -18.89 6.77 13.63
C ALA A 406 -18.97 7.64 12.37
N LEU A 407 -20.08 8.31 12.15
CA LEU A 407 -20.28 9.21 11.01
C LEU A 407 -19.47 10.51 11.14
N ASP A 408 -19.35 11.06 12.36
CA ASP A 408 -18.45 12.22 12.63
C ASP A 408 -16.99 11.85 12.31
N LEU A 409 -16.51 10.69 12.72
CA LEU A 409 -15.17 10.20 12.39
C LEU A 409 -14.97 10.08 10.87
N PHE A 410 -15.97 9.58 10.14
CA PHE A 410 -15.93 9.50 8.69
C PHE A 410 -15.91 10.91 8.05
N GLU A 411 -16.69 11.84 8.56
CA GLU A 411 -16.73 13.21 8.07
C GLU A 411 -15.40 13.93 8.33
N ARG A 412 -14.83 13.81 9.53
CA ARG A 412 -13.50 14.34 9.89
C ARG A 412 -12.41 13.76 8.98
N MET A 413 -12.47 12.44 8.68
CA MET A 413 -11.58 11.78 7.73
C MET A 413 -11.77 12.31 6.30
N SER A 414 -13.00 12.54 5.87
CA SER A 414 -13.34 12.99 4.51
C SER A 414 -12.99 14.46 4.26
N LYS A 415 -13.11 15.32 5.28
CA LYS A 415 -12.76 16.75 5.23
C LYS A 415 -11.25 16.98 5.38
N GLY A 416 -10.56 16.12 6.12
CA GLY A 416 -9.11 16.12 6.23
C GLY A 416 -8.48 15.62 4.94
N MET A 417 -7.87 16.48 4.12
CA MET A 417 -7.23 16.07 2.85
C MET A 417 -6.06 15.08 3.03
N GLU A 418 -5.68 14.77 4.25
CA GLU A 418 -4.51 13.94 4.59
C GLU A 418 -4.82 12.45 4.64
N CYS A 419 -6.05 12.07 5.01
CA CYS A 419 -6.47 10.69 5.16
C CYS A 419 -7.85 10.47 4.51
N LEU A 420 -7.87 10.24 3.19
CA LEU A 420 -9.12 10.01 2.46
C LEU A 420 -9.68 8.60 2.72
N PRO A 421 -11.02 8.46 2.85
CA PRO A 421 -11.67 7.15 2.95
C PRO A 421 -11.28 6.23 1.79
N ASN A 422 -11.04 4.97 2.09
CA ASN A 422 -10.78 3.94 1.08
C ASN A 422 -12.01 3.02 0.91
N GLN A 423 -11.90 2.05 0.00
CA GLN A 423 -12.98 1.09 -0.25
C GLN A 423 -13.41 0.33 1.02
N ASP A 424 -12.47 0.02 1.92
CA ASP A 424 -12.78 -0.69 3.17
C ASP A 424 -13.56 0.20 4.14
N THR A 425 -13.26 1.51 4.21
CA THR A 425 -14.02 2.48 5.00
C THR A 425 -15.50 2.48 4.60
N TYR A 426 -15.79 2.59 3.29
CA TYR A 426 -17.17 2.52 2.78
C TYR A 426 -17.82 1.18 3.08
N ASN A 427 -17.09 0.07 2.89
CA ASN A 427 -17.60 -1.27 3.16
C ASN A 427 -18.00 -1.45 4.64
N ILE A 428 -17.21 -0.90 5.57
CA ILE A 428 -17.52 -0.93 7.02
C ILE A 428 -18.84 -0.20 7.28
N ILE A 429 -18.96 1.05 6.82
CA ILE A 429 -20.14 1.88 7.07
C ILE A 429 -21.40 1.26 6.44
N ILE A 430 -21.34 0.91 5.16
CA ILE A 430 -22.48 0.31 4.45
C ILE A 430 -22.90 -1.01 5.12
N SER A 431 -21.94 -1.84 5.54
CA SER A 431 -22.25 -3.11 6.20
C SER A 431 -22.91 -2.90 7.56
N ALA A 432 -22.46 -1.91 8.33
CA ALA A 432 -23.04 -1.57 9.63
C ALA A 432 -24.50 -1.07 9.49
N MET A 433 -24.80 -0.25 8.47
CA MET A 433 -26.15 0.23 8.20
C MET A 433 -27.14 -0.93 7.90
N PHE A 434 -26.68 -2.02 7.30
CA PHE A 434 -27.53 -3.18 7.03
C PHE A 434 -27.95 -3.97 8.26
N VAL A 435 -27.19 -3.92 9.35
CA VAL A 435 -27.49 -4.69 10.57
C VAL A 435 -28.79 -4.19 11.21
N ARG A 436 -29.05 -2.88 11.15
CA ARG A 436 -30.16 -2.22 11.86
C ARG A 436 -31.47 -2.19 11.09
N LYS A 437 -31.46 -2.30 9.78
CA LYS A 437 -32.64 -2.37 8.88
C LYS A 437 -33.63 -1.19 9.01
N ARG A 438 -33.23 0.00 9.48
CA ARG A 438 -34.08 1.18 9.52
C ARG A 438 -34.08 1.90 8.17
N ALA A 439 -35.17 2.62 7.87
CA ALA A 439 -35.28 3.39 6.62
C ALA A 439 -34.21 4.47 6.51
N GLU A 440 -33.89 5.15 7.61
CA GLU A 440 -32.86 6.18 7.72
C GLU A 440 -31.46 5.60 7.45
N ASP A 441 -31.16 4.40 8.00
CA ASP A 441 -29.87 3.73 7.81
C ASP A 441 -29.70 3.32 6.33
N MET A 442 -30.77 2.96 5.64
CA MET A 442 -30.72 2.67 4.20
C MET A 442 -30.44 3.93 3.36
N ALA A 443 -30.94 5.09 3.76
CA ALA A 443 -30.63 6.35 3.10
C ALA A 443 -29.14 6.71 3.26
N VAL A 444 -28.59 6.55 4.45
CA VAL A 444 -27.14 6.73 4.70
C VAL A 444 -26.32 5.75 3.86
N ALA A 445 -26.70 4.46 3.83
CA ALA A 445 -26.00 3.46 3.01
C ALA A 445 -26.02 3.83 1.52
N ALA A 446 -27.12 4.38 1.02
CA ALA A 446 -27.25 4.83 -0.36
C ALA A 446 -26.32 6.02 -0.65
N SER A 447 -26.31 7.04 0.21
CA SER A 447 -25.43 8.18 0.05
C SER A 447 -23.94 7.76 0.08
N MET A 448 -23.59 6.79 0.92
CA MET A 448 -22.23 6.22 0.95
C MET A 448 -21.87 5.47 -0.35
N VAL A 449 -22.83 4.76 -0.96
CA VAL A 449 -22.60 4.11 -2.27
C VAL A 449 -22.42 5.15 -3.37
N VAL A 450 -23.19 6.23 -3.35
CA VAL A 450 -23.06 7.36 -4.30
C VAL A 450 -21.67 8.00 -4.17
N ASP A 451 -21.26 8.43 -2.97
CA ASP A 451 -19.95 9.03 -2.73
C ASP A 451 -18.80 8.06 -3.08
N MET A 452 -18.94 6.77 -2.76
CA MET A 452 -18.00 5.72 -3.13
C MET A 452 -17.78 5.65 -4.64
N VAL A 453 -18.87 5.65 -5.43
CA VAL A 453 -18.81 5.59 -6.90
C VAL A 453 -18.26 6.89 -7.49
N ASP A 454 -18.63 8.05 -6.93
CA ASP A 454 -18.13 9.36 -7.37
C ASP A 454 -16.64 9.51 -7.15
N ARG A 455 -16.12 8.94 -6.08
CA ARG A 455 -14.66 8.86 -5.84
C ARG A 455 -13.95 7.76 -6.66
N GLY A 456 -14.68 7.01 -7.50
CA GLY A 456 -14.12 5.99 -8.40
C GLY A 456 -13.91 4.62 -7.76
N TYR A 457 -14.45 4.36 -6.57
CA TYR A 457 -14.45 3.03 -5.98
C TYR A 457 -15.61 2.19 -6.48
N LEU A 458 -15.39 0.88 -6.60
CA LEU A 458 -16.42 -0.04 -7.07
C LEU A 458 -17.09 -0.77 -5.90
N PRO A 459 -18.39 -0.52 -5.63
CA PRO A 459 -19.12 -1.33 -4.68
C PRO A 459 -19.20 -2.78 -5.17
N ARG A 460 -19.18 -3.73 -4.24
CA ARG A 460 -19.42 -5.14 -4.58
C ARG A 460 -20.85 -5.28 -5.09
N ARG A 461 -21.07 -6.05 -6.18
CA ARG A 461 -22.39 -6.23 -6.79
C ARG A 461 -23.47 -6.63 -5.78
N PHE A 462 -23.13 -7.52 -4.87
CA PHE A 462 -24.02 -7.94 -3.79
C PHE A 462 -24.44 -6.75 -2.89
N MET A 463 -23.49 -5.91 -2.51
CA MET A 463 -23.70 -4.76 -1.66
C MET A 463 -24.59 -3.71 -2.36
N PHE A 464 -24.31 -3.40 -3.62
CA PHE A 464 -25.12 -2.48 -4.41
C PHE A 464 -26.58 -2.94 -4.52
N ASN A 465 -26.80 -4.22 -4.90
CA ASN A 465 -28.14 -4.78 -5.00
C ASN A 465 -28.87 -4.79 -3.65
N ARG A 466 -28.16 -5.03 -2.56
CA ARG A 466 -28.73 -5.04 -1.22
C ARG A 466 -29.19 -3.66 -0.77
N VAL A 467 -28.40 -2.59 -1.08
CA VAL A 467 -28.81 -1.20 -0.81
C VAL A 467 -30.05 -0.86 -1.63
N LEU A 468 -30.04 -1.17 -2.93
CA LEU A 468 -31.17 -0.89 -3.82
C LEU A 468 -32.45 -1.57 -3.35
N ASN A 469 -32.39 -2.87 -3.00
CA ASN A 469 -33.53 -3.61 -2.48
C ASN A 469 -34.02 -3.05 -1.13
N GLY A 470 -33.07 -2.66 -0.25
CA GLY A 470 -33.39 -2.04 1.03
C GLY A 470 -34.18 -0.72 0.86
N LEU A 471 -33.73 0.13 -0.08
CA LEU A 471 -34.43 1.39 -0.40
C LEU A 471 -35.85 1.16 -0.98
N MET A 472 -35.98 0.15 -1.84
CA MET A 472 -37.29 -0.21 -2.41
C MET A 472 -38.26 -0.68 -1.31
N LEU A 473 -37.78 -1.50 -0.37
CA LEU A 473 -38.58 -2.02 0.75
C LEU A 473 -38.94 -0.93 1.76
N THR A 474 -38.12 0.08 1.94
CA THR A 474 -38.37 1.20 2.87
C THR A 474 -39.11 2.37 2.23
N GLY A 475 -39.51 2.25 0.96
CA GLY A 475 -40.33 3.26 0.25
C GLY A 475 -39.55 4.50 -0.21
N ASN A 476 -38.23 4.51 -0.13
CA ASN A 476 -37.40 5.64 -0.52
C ASN A 476 -37.12 5.64 -2.04
N GLN A 477 -38.16 6.03 -2.80
CA GLN A 477 -38.13 5.99 -4.26
C GLN A 477 -37.13 6.95 -4.91
N GLU A 478 -36.86 8.09 -4.29
CA GLU A 478 -35.99 9.12 -4.85
C GLU A 478 -34.53 8.64 -4.89
N LEU A 479 -34.02 8.16 -3.77
CA LEU A 479 -32.68 7.57 -3.69
C LEU A 479 -32.54 6.28 -4.50
N SER A 480 -33.61 5.49 -4.61
CA SER A 480 -33.61 4.30 -5.48
C SER A 480 -33.42 4.68 -6.95
N ARG A 481 -34.08 5.76 -7.42
CA ARG A 481 -33.94 6.27 -8.80
C ARG A 481 -32.52 6.84 -9.04
N GLU A 482 -31.97 7.54 -8.06
CA GLU A 482 -30.60 8.07 -8.14
C GLU A 482 -29.58 6.93 -8.25
N LEU A 483 -29.66 5.90 -7.41
CA LEU A 483 -28.83 4.71 -7.48
C LEU A 483 -28.96 3.99 -8.84
N LEU A 484 -30.16 3.88 -9.39
CA LEU A 484 -30.39 3.28 -10.71
C LEU A 484 -29.72 4.12 -11.82
N ARG A 485 -29.80 5.45 -11.76
CA ARG A 485 -29.09 6.34 -12.71
C ARG A 485 -27.57 6.14 -12.62
N MET A 486 -27.03 5.87 -11.45
CA MET A 486 -25.60 5.57 -11.26
C MET A 486 -25.19 4.18 -11.75
N GLN A 487 -26.14 3.29 -12.06
CA GLN A 487 -25.84 1.94 -12.56
C GLN A 487 -25.02 1.97 -13.85
N GLU A 488 -25.25 2.92 -14.73
CA GLU A 488 -24.44 3.08 -15.96
C GLU A 488 -23.02 3.53 -15.65
N LYS A 489 -22.85 4.50 -14.74
CA LYS A 489 -21.54 4.96 -14.27
C LYS A 489 -20.77 3.82 -13.59
N TYR A 490 -21.45 3.05 -12.76
CA TYR A 490 -20.92 1.83 -12.13
C TYR A 490 -20.52 0.77 -13.16
N ALA A 491 -21.35 0.53 -14.18
CA ALA A 491 -21.05 -0.43 -15.24
C ALA A 491 -19.86 0.00 -16.12
N ARG A 492 -19.68 1.31 -16.35
CA ARG A 492 -18.50 1.86 -17.04
C ARG A 492 -17.23 1.68 -16.21
N LEU A 493 -17.24 2.09 -14.95
CA LEU A 493 -16.13 1.90 -14.03
C LEU A 493 -15.73 0.41 -13.92
N ARG A 494 -16.70 -0.49 -13.85
CA ARG A 494 -16.44 -1.93 -13.77
C ARG A 494 -15.83 -2.51 -15.05
N ARG A 495 -16.07 -1.89 -16.21
CA ARG A 495 -15.41 -2.26 -17.49
C ARG A 495 -13.99 -1.75 -17.56
N GLU A 496 -13.70 -0.60 -16.95
CA GLU A 496 -12.38 0.04 -16.95
C GLU A 496 -11.42 -0.55 -15.91
N ILE A 497 -11.94 -0.91 -14.73
CA ILE A 497 -11.17 -1.50 -13.65
C ILE A 497 -11.41 -3.03 -13.64
N ARG A 498 -10.35 -3.79 -13.67
CA ARG A 498 -10.45 -5.25 -13.54
C ARG A 498 -10.68 -5.60 -12.06
N LEU A 499 -11.84 -6.18 -11.77
CA LEU A 499 -12.16 -6.78 -10.47
C LEU A 499 -11.67 -8.21 -10.40
#